data_83c50a633ba654ee4357c9db97a94d58
#
_entry.id   83c50a633ba654ee4357c9db97a94d58
#
_cell.length_a   1.000
_cell.length_b   1.000
_cell.length_c   1.000
_cell.angle_alpha   90.00
_cell.angle_beta   90.00
_cell.angle_gamma   90.00
#
_symmetry.space_group_name_H-M   'P 1'
#
loop_
_entity.id
_entity.type
_entity.pdbx_description
1 polymer ?
#
loop_
_entity_poly.entity_id
_entity_poly.type
_entity_poly.pdbx_seq_one_letter_code
_entity_poly.pdbx_strand_id
1 'polypeptide(L)'
;MSASTVNVRLSAIRKLVGEAQRNGILDAEQAAKMTDVPNLRQQGTRLGNWLTRDQAKELLAVPDRSTIKGKRDYCILALLVGCALRRKELSTLTLDDIQLREGRWVIVDLVGKGGRVRTVAIPVWVRNAIITWQTAAKIEDGRLLRPLSKSGRILGEELGDWAIWSVVEASAKEIGIEHFGAHDLRRTCAKLCRKNGGDLEQIKFLLGHSSIQTTERYLGSEQEIVIAVNDNLGL
;
A
#
# COMPACT_ATOMS: atom_id res chain seq x y z
N MET A 1 -25.70 -1.64 0.63
CA MET A 1 -24.66 -1.11 -0.28
C MET A 1 -24.14 0.18 0.31
N SER A 2 -22.79 0.41 0.33
CA SER A 2 -22.22 1.64 0.89
C SER A 2 -22.43 2.86 -0.04
N ALA A 3 -22.49 4.08 0.52
CA ALA A 3 -22.57 5.31 -0.26
C ALA A 3 -21.43 5.44 -1.29
N SER A 4 -20.22 5.00 -0.91
CA SER A 4 -19.06 4.95 -1.83
C SER A 4 -19.32 4.06 -3.04
N THR A 5 -19.87 2.86 -2.84
CA THR A 5 -20.20 1.92 -3.92
C THR A 5 -21.28 2.49 -4.84
N VAL A 6 -22.30 3.14 -4.28
CA VAL A 6 -23.36 3.82 -5.07
C VAL A 6 -22.74 4.92 -5.91
N ASN A 7 -21.91 5.79 -5.32
CA ASN A 7 -21.30 6.91 -6.03
C ASN A 7 -20.35 6.46 -7.15
N VAL A 8 -19.63 5.34 -6.98
CA VAL A 8 -18.81 4.74 -8.06
C VAL A 8 -19.71 4.27 -9.23
N ARG A 9 -20.83 3.63 -8.92
CA ARG A 9 -21.80 3.21 -9.96
C ARG A 9 -22.42 4.40 -10.67
N LEU A 10 -22.81 5.44 -9.94
CA LEU A 10 -23.32 6.69 -10.53
C LEU A 10 -22.27 7.34 -11.44
N SER A 11 -21.01 7.35 -11.06
CA SER A 11 -19.92 7.89 -11.90
C SER A 11 -19.75 7.08 -13.19
N ALA A 12 -19.88 5.75 -13.13
CA ALA A 12 -19.84 4.89 -14.33
C ALA A 12 -21.03 5.16 -15.26
N ILE A 13 -22.24 5.30 -14.71
CA ILE A 13 -23.44 5.62 -15.48
C ILE A 13 -23.29 7.01 -16.15
N ARG A 14 -22.87 8.03 -15.41
CA ARG A 14 -22.66 9.37 -15.97
C ARG A 14 -21.64 9.37 -17.11
N LYS A 15 -20.57 8.59 -16.97
CA LYS A 15 -19.58 8.43 -18.05
C LYS A 15 -20.21 7.77 -19.28
N LEU A 16 -20.99 6.72 -19.10
CA LEU A 16 -21.69 6.03 -20.21
C LEU A 16 -22.67 6.98 -20.91
N VAL A 17 -23.47 7.74 -20.15
CA VAL A 17 -24.41 8.72 -20.71
C VAL A 17 -23.67 9.80 -21.49
N GLY A 18 -22.53 10.30 -20.96
CA GLY A 18 -21.70 11.27 -21.68
C GLY A 18 -21.10 10.72 -23.00
N GLU A 19 -20.73 9.44 -23.04
CA GLU A 19 -20.32 8.79 -24.28
C GLU A 19 -21.47 8.63 -25.27
N ALA A 20 -22.66 8.23 -24.80
CA ALA A 20 -23.85 8.11 -25.63
C ALA A 20 -24.26 9.47 -26.24
N GLN A 21 -24.17 10.55 -25.48
CA GLN A 21 -24.41 11.91 -25.96
C GLN A 21 -23.38 12.31 -27.03
N ARG A 22 -22.08 12.07 -26.79
CA ARG A 22 -21.02 12.38 -27.78
C ARG A 22 -21.17 11.62 -29.08
N ASN A 23 -21.72 10.42 -29.03
CA ASN A 23 -21.99 9.58 -30.21
C ASN A 23 -23.38 9.83 -30.83
N GLY A 24 -24.12 10.86 -30.39
CA GLY A 24 -25.43 11.22 -30.96
C GLY A 24 -26.57 10.23 -30.66
N ILE A 25 -26.39 9.31 -29.70
CA ILE A 25 -27.40 8.35 -29.26
C ILE A 25 -28.42 9.02 -28.33
N LEU A 26 -27.95 10.00 -27.52
CA LEU A 26 -28.76 10.80 -26.62
C LEU A 26 -28.61 12.29 -26.97
N ASP A 27 -29.70 13.04 -26.91
CA ASP A 27 -29.62 14.49 -26.94
C ASP A 27 -29.16 15.09 -25.60
N ALA A 28 -28.85 16.39 -25.58
CA ALA A 28 -28.31 17.06 -24.40
C ALA A 28 -29.32 17.09 -23.23
N GLU A 29 -30.62 17.23 -23.51
CA GLU A 29 -31.65 17.27 -22.49
C GLU A 29 -31.86 15.90 -21.83
N GLN A 30 -31.89 14.84 -22.63
CA GLN A 30 -31.95 13.45 -22.14
C GLN A 30 -30.73 13.12 -21.28
N ALA A 31 -29.51 13.45 -21.75
CA ALA A 31 -28.28 13.20 -21.02
C ALA A 31 -28.25 13.95 -19.69
N ALA A 32 -28.67 15.21 -19.67
CA ALA A 32 -28.78 16.01 -18.44
C ALA A 32 -29.73 15.39 -17.40
N LYS A 33 -30.93 15.01 -17.83
CA LYS A 33 -31.93 14.36 -16.95
C LYS A 33 -31.42 13.05 -16.36
N MET A 34 -30.73 12.22 -17.16
CA MET A 34 -30.17 10.93 -16.70
C MET A 34 -28.99 11.07 -15.73
N THR A 35 -28.28 12.18 -15.78
CA THR A 35 -27.12 12.44 -14.90
C THR A 35 -27.44 13.29 -13.68
N ASP A 36 -28.65 13.87 -13.60
CA ASP A 36 -29.12 14.69 -12.48
C ASP A 36 -29.55 13.85 -11.27
N VAL A 37 -28.63 13.00 -10.82
CA VAL A 37 -28.78 12.22 -9.58
C VAL A 37 -27.66 12.62 -8.65
N PRO A 38 -27.92 13.26 -7.51
CA PRO A 38 -26.84 13.71 -6.63
C PRO A 38 -26.07 12.52 -6.03
N ASN A 39 -24.79 12.73 -5.76
CA ASN A 39 -24.00 11.77 -5.01
C ASN A 39 -24.54 11.61 -3.59
N LEU A 40 -24.56 10.37 -3.09
CA LEU A 40 -24.86 10.13 -1.69
C LEU A 40 -23.78 10.77 -0.80
N ARG A 41 -24.21 11.50 0.23
CA ARG A 41 -23.28 12.06 1.22
C ARG A 41 -22.62 10.91 1.98
N GLN A 42 -21.31 10.91 2.03
CA GLN A 42 -20.54 10.02 2.89
C GLN A 42 -20.48 10.65 4.28
N GLN A 43 -21.18 10.06 5.24
CA GLN A 43 -21.07 10.46 6.64
C GLN A 43 -19.96 9.61 7.29
N GLY A 44 -18.91 10.27 7.71
CA GLY A 44 -17.75 9.66 8.35
C GLY A 44 -16.81 8.96 7.36
N THR A 45 -15.55 8.95 7.69
CA THR A 45 -14.52 8.17 6.98
C THR A 45 -14.13 7.03 7.91
N ARG A 46 -14.37 5.76 7.50
CA ARG A 46 -13.65 4.66 8.14
C ARG A 46 -12.18 4.90 7.90
N LEU A 47 -11.45 5.22 8.95
CA LEU A 47 -10.00 5.45 8.86
C LEU A 47 -9.23 4.19 8.45
N GLY A 48 -9.90 3.01 8.37
CA GLY A 48 -9.29 1.71 8.15
C GLY A 48 -8.49 1.26 9.37
N ASN A 49 -7.94 0.07 9.30
CA ASN A 49 -7.11 -0.47 10.36
C ASN A 49 -5.65 -0.02 10.19
N TRP A 50 -4.93 0.08 11.27
CA TRP A 50 -3.46 0.23 11.28
C TRP A 50 -2.91 -0.40 12.56
N LEU A 51 -1.65 -0.78 12.53
CA LEU A 51 -0.97 -1.38 13.67
C LEU A 51 -0.24 -0.32 14.50
N THR A 52 -0.21 -0.51 15.80
CA THR A 52 0.78 0.14 16.66
C THR A 52 2.19 -0.34 16.31
N ARG A 53 3.22 0.33 16.83
CA ARG A 53 4.61 -0.10 16.63
C ARG A 53 4.85 -1.53 17.14
N ASP A 54 4.28 -1.88 18.28
CA ASP A 54 4.49 -3.19 18.88
C ASP A 54 3.72 -4.28 18.13
N GLN A 55 2.47 -4.03 17.74
CA GLN A 55 1.72 -4.93 16.85
C GLN A 55 2.43 -5.13 15.50
N ALA A 56 3.06 -4.10 14.94
CA ALA A 56 3.84 -4.24 13.70
C ALA A 56 5.08 -5.13 13.90
N LYS A 57 5.75 -5.06 15.07
CA LYS A 57 6.84 -5.96 15.43
C LYS A 57 6.36 -7.40 15.62
N GLU A 58 5.23 -7.58 16.31
CA GLU A 58 4.59 -8.91 16.49
C GLU A 58 4.25 -9.52 15.12
N LEU A 59 3.62 -8.76 14.23
CA LEU A 59 3.31 -9.21 12.86
C LEU A 59 4.57 -9.65 12.10
N LEU A 60 5.66 -8.87 12.19
CA LEU A 60 6.93 -9.19 11.54
C LEU A 60 7.63 -10.39 12.18
N ALA A 61 7.29 -10.77 13.41
CA ALA A 61 7.84 -11.94 14.08
C ALA A 61 7.12 -13.25 13.75
N VAL A 62 5.91 -13.20 13.18
CA VAL A 62 5.10 -14.38 12.84
C VAL A 62 5.79 -15.35 11.87
N PRO A 63 6.41 -14.91 10.75
CA PRO A 63 7.02 -15.86 9.83
C PRO A 63 8.25 -16.57 10.43
N ASP A 64 8.24 -17.90 10.41
CA ASP A 64 9.40 -18.71 10.81
C ASP A 64 10.55 -18.55 9.81
N ARG A 65 11.48 -17.66 10.10
CA ARG A 65 12.63 -17.33 9.23
C ARG A 65 13.69 -18.43 9.15
N SER A 66 13.54 -19.55 9.87
CA SER A 66 14.37 -20.74 9.65
C SER A 66 14.04 -21.43 8.32
N THR A 67 12.78 -21.31 7.87
CA THR A 67 12.26 -21.89 6.64
C THR A 67 12.37 -20.93 5.44
N ILE A 68 12.49 -21.48 4.23
CA ILE A 68 12.47 -20.68 2.99
C ILE A 68 11.13 -19.91 2.82
N LYS A 69 10.01 -20.55 3.18
CA LYS A 69 8.69 -19.92 3.14
C LYS A 69 8.62 -18.73 4.10
N GLY A 70 9.07 -18.90 5.33
CA GLY A 70 9.07 -17.81 6.31
C GLY A 70 9.99 -16.65 5.95
N LYS A 71 11.14 -16.91 5.29
CA LYS A 71 12.00 -15.85 4.73
C LYS A 71 11.28 -15.04 3.66
N ARG A 72 10.53 -15.70 2.75
CA ARG A 72 9.71 -15.04 1.75
C ARG A 72 8.59 -14.20 2.41
N ASP A 73 7.85 -14.81 3.32
CA ASP A 73 6.70 -14.18 3.96
C ASP A 73 7.15 -12.98 4.82
N TYR A 74 8.29 -13.09 5.52
CA TYR A 74 8.92 -11.96 6.20
C TYR A 74 9.32 -10.84 5.23
N CYS A 75 9.91 -11.18 4.07
CA CYS A 75 10.26 -10.20 3.04
C CYS A 75 9.02 -9.46 2.51
N ILE A 76 7.92 -10.16 2.29
CA ILE A 76 6.63 -9.57 1.90
C ILE A 76 6.16 -8.55 2.95
N LEU A 77 6.08 -8.95 4.21
CA LEU A 77 5.65 -8.07 5.30
C LEU A 77 6.58 -6.88 5.48
N ALA A 78 7.90 -7.11 5.41
CA ALA A 78 8.91 -6.08 5.53
C ALA A 78 8.77 -4.99 4.44
N LEU A 79 8.57 -5.39 3.19
CA LEU A 79 8.37 -4.47 2.06
C LEU A 79 7.05 -3.67 2.20
N LEU A 80 5.98 -4.31 2.64
CA LEU A 80 4.70 -3.64 2.84
C LEU A 80 4.75 -2.61 3.98
N VAL A 81 5.36 -2.99 5.13
CA VAL A 81 5.47 -2.11 6.31
C VAL A 81 6.54 -1.04 6.11
N GLY A 82 7.71 -1.41 5.58
CA GLY A 82 8.87 -0.52 5.53
C GLY A 82 8.92 0.40 4.31
N CYS A 83 8.34 -0.04 3.18
CA CYS A 83 8.36 0.71 1.92
C CYS A 83 6.96 1.18 1.48
N ALA A 84 5.93 0.92 2.26
CA ALA A 84 4.55 1.31 1.98
C ALA A 84 4.07 0.92 0.55
N LEU A 85 4.51 -0.21 0.03
CA LEU A 85 4.14 -0.66 -1.32
C LEU A 85 2.66 -1.03 -1.40
N ARG A 86 2.06 -0.79 -2.56
CA ARG A 86 0.77 -1.41 -2.87
C ARG A 86 0.98 -2.89 -3.20
N ARG A 87 -0.02 -3.71 -2.91
CA ARG A 87 0.03 -5.15 -3.21
C ARG A 87 0.45 -5.45 -4.66
N LYS A 88 -0.11 -4.71 -5.62
CA LYS A 88 0.23 -4.86 -7.04
C LYS A 88 1.67 -4.44 -7.34
N GLU A 89 2.14 -3.34 -6.76
CA GLU A 89 3.54 -2.91 -6.91
C GLU A 89 4.49 -3.99 -6.38
N LEU A 90 4.17 -4.57 -5.22
CA LEU A 90 4.98 -5.64 -4.65
C LEU A 90 4.96 -6.93 -5.49
N SER A 91 3.80 -7.33 -6.04
CA SER A 91 3.71 -8.54 -6.87
C SER A 91 4.46 -8.42 -8.19
N THR A 92 4.66 -7.20 -8.67
CA THR A 92 5.37 -6.94 -9.94
C THR A 92 6.82 -6.50 -9.75
N LEU A 93 7.29 -6.35 -8.52
CA LEU A 93 8.64 -5.90 -8.21
C LEU A 93 9.70 -6.87 -8.75
N THR A 94 10.68 -6.34 -9.48
CA THR A 94 11.83 -7.06 -10.02
C THR A 94 13.11 -6.72 -9.25
N LEU A 95 14.17 -7.48 -9.45
CA LEU A 95 15.48 -7.16 -8.91
C LEU A 95 16.08 -5.90 -9.55
N ASP A 96 15.78 -5.63 -10.82
CA ASP A 96 16.26 -4.46 -11.55
C ASP A 96 15.67 -3.14 -11.00
N ASP A 97 14.48 -3.22 -10.39
CA ASP A 97 13.86 -2.07 -9.72
C ASP A 97 14.59 -1.68 -8.42
N ILE A 98 15.45 -2.57 -7.88
CA ILE A 98 16.16 -2.36 -6.61
C ILE A 98 17.60 -1.89 -6.90
N GLN A 99 17.84 -0.61 -6.72
CA GLN A 99 19.09 0.04 -7.14
C GLN A 99 19.75 0.80 -6.00
N LEU A 100 21.08 0.96 -6.10
CA LEU A 100 21.83 1.86 -5.24
C LEU A 100 21.87 3.25 -5.89
N ARG A 101 21.31 4.26 -5.21
CA ARG A 101 21.32 5.66 -5.64
C ARG A 101 21.83 6.54 -4.50
N GLU A 102 22.80 7.38 -4.77
CA GLU A 102 23.35 8.31 -3.78
C GLU A 102 23.72 7.63 -2.43
N GLY A 103 24.30 6.43 -2.51
CA GLY A 103 24.70 5.64 -1.33
C GLY A 103 23.54 4.97 -0.58
N ARG A 104 22.30 5.04 -1.11
CA ARG A 104 21.12 4.44 -0.48
C ARG A 104 20.42 3.47 -1.44
N TRP A 105 19.96 2.34 -0.90
CA TRP A 105 19.13 1.41 -1.65
C TRP A 105 17.72 1.95 -1.80
N VAL A 106 17.20 1.89 -3.02
CA VAL A 106 15.88 2.41 -3.39
C VAL A 106 15.17 1.42 -4.31
N ILE A 107 13.85 1.51 -4.33
CA ILE A 107 13.02 0.94 -5.39
C ILE A 107 12.71 2.08 -6.34
N VAL A 108 13.17 1.97 -7.59
CA VAL A 108 12.99 3.01 -8.61
C VAL A 108 11.70 2.78 -9.41
N ASP A 109 11.21 3.84 -10.02
CA ASP A 109 10.19 3.85 -11.07
C ASP A 109 8.89 3.10 -10.76
N LEU A 110 8.50 3.07 -9.47
CA LEU A 110 7.23 2.50 -9.07
C LEU A 110 6.06 3.28 -9.69
N VAL A 111 5.40 2.65 -10.65
CA VAL A 111 4.21 3.23 -11.32
C VAL A 111 2.98 3.02 -10.47
N GLY A 112 2.43 4.11 -9.94
CA GLY A 112 1.23 4.12 -9.12
C GLY A 112 -0.05 4.38 -9.93
N LYS A 113 -1.18 4.53 -9.21
CA LYS A 113 -2.47 4.88 -9.80
C LYS A 113 -2.38 6.21 -10.58
N GLY A 114 -2.86 6.20 -11.81
CA GLY A 114 -2.80 7.38 -12.70
C GLY A 114 -1.44 7.61 -13.36
N GLY A 115 -0.61 6.57 -13.51
CA GLY A 115 0.69 6.65 -14.21
C GLY A 115 1.78 7.41 -13.45
N ARG A 116 1.60 7.68 -12.16
CA ARG A 116 2.60 8.41 -11.38
C ARG A 116 3.76 7.51 -11.01
N VAL A 117 4.95 7.99 -11.32
CA VAL A 117 6.21 7.33 -11.00
C VAL A 117 6.75 7.89 -9.68
N ARG A 118 7.27 7.03 -8.82
CA ARG A 118 7.99 7.41 -7.61
C ARG A 118 9.13 6.46 -7.29
N THR A 119 10.11 6.98 -6.58
CA THR A 119 11.20 6.20 -6.00
C THR A 119 11.00 6.09 -4.49
N VAL A 120 11.23 4.90 -3.94
CA VAL A 120 11.05 4.63 -2.50
C VAL A 120 12.37 4.17 -1.89
N ALA A 121 12.83 4.86 -0.87
CA ALA A 121 14.01 4.45 -0.12
C ALA A 121 13.74 3.14 0.66
N ILE A 122 14.70 2.23 0.62
CA ILE A 122 14.63 0.93 1.33
C ILE A 122 15.36 1.07 2.67
N PRO A 123 14.68 0.89 3.81
CA PRO A 123 15.33 0.79 5.11
C PRO A 123 16.29 -0.40 5.17
N VAL A 124 17.37 -0.28 5.94
CA VAL A 124 18.41 -1.33 6.04
C VAL A 124 17.82 -2.69 6.44
N TRP A 125 16.90 -2.71 7.40
CA TRP A 125 16.26 -3.95 7.84
C TRP A 125 15.39 -4.61 6.76
N VAL A 126 14.74 -3.81 5.89
CA VAL A 126 13.99 -4.31 4.72
C VAL A 126 14.95 -4.87 3.67
N ARG A 127 16.05 -4.17 3.41
CA ARG A 127 17.09 -4.66 2.50
C ARG A 127 17.64 -6.01 2.96
N ASN A 128 17.90 -6.17 4.26
CA ASN A 128 18.37 -7.44 4.81
C ASN A 128 17.34 -8.57 4.63
N ALA A 129 16.03 -8.27 4.74
CA ALA A 129 14.97 -9.22 4.45
C ALA A 129 14.97 -9.66 2.97
N ILE A 130 15.15 -8.70 2.05
CA ILE A 130 15.26 -8.96 0.61
C ILE A 130 16.44 -9.88 0.33
N ILE A 131 17.64 -9.55 0.83
CA ILE A 131 18.85 -10.34 0.61
C ILE A 131 18.68 -11.76 1.19
N THR A 132 18.15 -11.88 2.40
CA THR A 132 17.93 -13.18 3.06
C THR A 132 17.00 -14.07 2.24
N TRP A 133 15.92 -13.51 1.71
CA TRP A 133 15.01 -14.23 0.83
C TRP A 133 15.65 -14.58 -0.50
N GLN A 134 16.23 -13.60 -1.20
CA GLN A 134 16.89 -13.75 -2.50
C GLN A 134 17.96 -14.83 -2.47
N THR A 135 18.84 -14.81 -1.46
CA THR A 135 19.89 -15.80 -1.28
C THR A 135 19.32 -17.20 -1.02
N ALA A 136 18.32 -17.32 -0.15
CA ALA A 136 17.70 -18.60 0.18
C ALA A 136 16.96 -19.22 -1.03
N ALA A 137 16.37 -18.37 -1.87
CA ALA A 137 15.62 -18.77 -3.05
C ALA A 137 16.49 -18.85 -4.32
N LYS A 138 17.78 -18.45 -4.24
CA LYS A 138 18.70 -18.39 -5.38
C LYS A 138 18.13 -17.62 -6.57
N ILE A 139 17.54 -16.45 -6.30
CA ILE A 139 16.97 -15.58 -7.32
C ILE A 139 18.06 -14.62 -7.80
N GLU A 140 18.42 -14.68 -9.06
CA GLU A 140 19.49 -13.88 -9.66
C GLU A 140 18.92 -12.75 -10.55
N ASP A 141 17.71 -12.92 -11.09
CA ASP A 141 17.04 -11.99 -11.99
C ASP A 141 15.50 -12.03 -11.88
N GLY A 142 14.85 -11.14 -12.61
CA GLY A 142 13.40 -11.11 -12.77
C GLY A 142 12.63 -10.74 -11.50
N ARG A 143 11.46 -11.35 -11.30
CA ARG A 143 10.58 -11.05 -10.17
C ARG A 143 11.23 -11.40 -8.83
N LEU A 144 11.17 -10.46 -7.88
CA LEU A 144 11.68 -10.69 -6.53
C LEU A 144 10.90 -11.80 -5.80
N LEU A 145 9.58 -11.83 -5.90
CA LEU A 145 8.75 -12.78 -5.17
C LEU A 145 8.30 -13.94 -6.05
N ARG A 146 8.58 -15.15 -5.58
CA ARG A 146 8.31 -16.41 -6.28
C ARG A 146 7.38 -17.31 -5.47
N PRO A 147 6.49 -18.10 -6.12
CA PRO A 147 5.67 -19.08 -5.43
C PRO A 147 6.51 -20.28 -4.97
N LEU A 148 6.07 -20.87 -3.86
CA LEU A 148 6.72 -22.05 -3.27
C LEU A 148 5.73 -23.21 -3.15
N SER A 149 6.24 -24.42 -3.37
CA SER A 149 5.55 -25.65 -3.00
C SER A 149 5.52 -25.82 -1.46
N LYS A 150 4.76 -26.79 -0.98
CA LYS A 150 4.76 -27.19 0.44
C LYS A 150 6.14 -27.64 0.92
N SER A 151 6.96 -28.20 0.04
CA SER A 151 8.34 -28.62 0.34
C SER A 151 9.39 -27.50 0.21
N GLY A 152 8.98 -26.26 -0.07
CA GLY A 152 9.89 -25.12 -0.20
C GLY A 152 10.55 -24.97 -1.57
N ARG A 153 10.12 -25.71 -2.61
CA ARG A 153 10.66 -25.58 -3.97
C ARG A 153 9.95 -24.45 -4.70
N ILE A 154 10.69 -23.65 -5.47
CA ILE A 154 10.12 -22.61 -6.33
C ILE A 154 9.31 -23.28 -7.45
N LEU A 155 8.08 -22.81 -7.67
CA LEU A 155 7.13 -23.36 -8.64
C LEU A 155 7.00 -22.50 -9.90
N GLY A 156 7.54 -21.30 -9.93
CA GLY A 156 7.40 -20.38 -11.06
C GLY A 156 8.02 -19.03 -10.77
N GLU A 157 7.87 -18.12 -11.71
CA GLU A 157 8.55 -16.81 -11.66
C GLU A 157 7.73 -15.71 -11.02
N GLU A 158 6.42 -15.84 -10.90
CA GLU A 158 5.54 -14.78 -10.43
C GLU A 158 4.66 -15.21 -9.27
N LEU A 159 4.76 -14.47 -8.16
CA LEU A 159 3.84 -14.61 -7.04
C LEU A 159 2.63 -13.70 -7.27
N GLY A 160 1.45 -14.31 -7.36
CA GLY A 160 0.20 -13.54 -7.57
C GLY A 160 -0.21 -12.69 -6.37
N ASP A 161 -0.98 -11.64 -6.65
CA ASP A 161 -1.53 -10.70 -5.67
C ASP A 161 -2.26 -11.40 -4.51
N TRP A 162 -2.98 -12.48 -4.81
CA TRP A 162 -3.75 -13.23 -3.81
C TRP A 162 -2.84 -13.87 -2.76
N ALA A 163 -1.68 -14.40 -3.17
CA ALA A 163 -0.72 -15.00 -2.26
C ALA A 163 -0.15 -13.97 -1.28
N ILE A 164 0.13 -12.75 -1.75
CA ILE A 164 0.57 -11.63 -0.90
C ILE A 164 -0.52 -11.28 0.13
N TRP A 165 -1.77 -11.20 -0.33
CA TRP A 165 -2.91 -10.94 0.56
C TRP A 165 -3.04 -12.05 1.62
N SER A 166 -2.95 -13.31 1.22
CA SER A 166 -3.04 -14.47 2.12
C SER A 166 -1.94 -14.48 3.20
N VAL A 167 -0.71 -14.07 2.85
CA VAL A 167 0.38 -13.93 3.83
C VAL A 167 0.05 -12.87 4.87
N VAL A 168 -0.44 -11.70 4.44
CA VAL A 168 -0.79 -10.60 5.34
C VAL A 168 -1.95 -11.00 6.26
N GLU A 169 -3.02 -11.57 5.70
CA GLU A 169 -4.20 -11.98 6.46
C GLU A 169 -3.86 -13.07 7.49
N ALA A 170 -3.12 -14.10 7.07
CA ALA A 170 -2.71 -15.18 7.97
C ALA A 170 -1.84 -14.66 9.11
N SER A 171 -0.86 -13.79 8.81
CA SER A 171 0.02 -13.20 9.83
C SER A 171 -0.74 -12.28 10.80
N ALA A 172 -1.70 -11.50 10.30
CA ALA A 172 -2.53 -10.65 11.15
C ALA A 172 -3.44 -11.45 12.07
N LYS A 173 -4.02 -12.53 11.55
CA LYS A 173 -4.86 -13.44 12.34
C LYS A 173 -4.09 -14.13 13.46
N GLU A 174 -2.83 -14.49 13.23
CA GLU A 174 -1.96 -15.10 14.24
C GLU A 174 -1.72 -14.19 15.46
N ILE A 175 -1.72 -12.88 15.25
CA ILE A 175 -1.63 -11.87 16.33
C ILE A 175 -3.01 -11.35 16.77
N GLY A 176 -4.10 -12.06 16.45
CA GLY A 176 -5.47 -11.75 16.90
C GLY A 176 -6.14 -10.57 16.15
N ILE A 177 -5.65 -10.19 14.98
CA ILE A 177 -6.22 -9.08 14.19
C ILE A 177 -6.95 -9.62 12.97
N GLU A 178 -8.27 -9.41 12.94
CA GLU A 178 -9.12 -9.83 11.82
C GLU A 178 -9.30 -8.70 10.77
N HIS A 179 -9.65 -9.10 9.54
CA HIS A 179 -9.94 -8.19 8.42
C HIS A 179 -8.83 -7.18 8.12
N PHE A 180 -7.60 -7.64 8.13
CA PHE A 180 -6.41 -6.84 7.91
C PHE A 180 -5.72 -7.19 6.59
N GLY A 181 -5.32 -6.18 5.83
CA GLY A 181 -4.75 -6.38 4.50
C GLY A 181 -3.53 -5.51 4.18
N ALA A 182 -2.96 -5.70 3.01
CA ALA A 182 -1.77 -4.96 2.56
C ALA A 182 -1.96 -3.43 2.55
N HIS A 183 -3.20 -2.95 2.34
CA HIS A 183 -3.50 -1.52 2.39
C HIS A 183 -3.40 -0.95 3.81
N ASP A 184 -3.74 -1.76 4.82
CA ASP A 184 -3.63 -1.39 6.22
C ASP A 184 -2.17 -1.36 6.68
N LEU A 185 -1.30 -2.26 6.15
CA LEU A 185 0.15 -2.18 6.36
C LEU A 185 0.76 -0.91 5.77
N ARG A 186 0.33 -0.52 4.59
CA ARG A 186 0.74 0.76 3.99
C ARG A 186 0.29 1.95 4.84
N ARG A 187 -0.92 1.91 5.42
CA ARG A 187 -1.39 2.91 6.37
C ARG A 187 -0.57 2.89 7.66
N THR A 188 -0.26 1.70 8.16
CA THR A 188 0.63 1.50 9.31
C THR A 188 1.98 2.18 9.09
N CYS A 189 2.62 1.94 7.95
CA CYS A 189 3.87 2.62 7.59
C CYS A 189 3.73 4.14 7.68
N ALA A 190 2.73 4.72 7.03
CA ALA A 190 2.53 6.17 7.01
C ALA A 190 2.29 6.75 8.41
N LYS A 191 1.44 6.10 9.23
CA LYS A 191 1.17 6.54 10.62
C LYS A 191 2.42 6.43 11.50
N LEU A 192 3.19 5.35 11.38
CA LEU A 192 4.44 5.19 12.11
C LEU A 192 5.48 6.23 11.68
N CYS A 193 5.59 6.53 10.38
CA CYS A 193 6.43 7.63 9.90
C CYS A 193 6.02 8.96 10.53
N ARG A 194 4.71 9.27 10.55
CA ARG A 194 4.21 10.51 11.13
C ARG A 194 4.48 10.61 12.64
N LYS A 195 4.21 9.53 13.39
CA LYS A 195 4.48 9.46 14.84
C LYS A 195 5.96 9.61 15.18
N ASN A 196 6.86 9.26 14.27
CA ASN A 196 8.31 9.44 14.43
C ASN A 196 8.81 10.79 13.86
N GLY A 197 7.95 11.80 13.74
CA GLY A 197 8.33 13.14 13.29
C GLY A 197 8.47 13.29 11.78
N GLY A 198 8.04 12.30 10.99
CA GLY A 198 8.11 12.36 9.53
C GLY A 198 7.28 13.52 8.98
N ASP A 199 7.88 14.28 8.05
CA ASP A 199 7.23 15.37 7.34
C ASP A 199 6.11 14.86 6.44
N LEU A 200 4.98 15.59 6.36
CA LEU A 200 3.82 15.22 5.56
C LEU A 200 4.10 15.14 4.05
N GLU A 201 4.98 16.02 3.57
CA GLU A 201 5.34 16.02 2.16
C GLU A 201 6.19 14.81 1.81
N GLN A 202 7.14 14.44 2.68
CA GLN A 202 7.93 13.21 2.52
C GLN A 202 7.05 11.96 2.59
N ILE A 203 6.05 11.92 3.48
CA ILE A 203 5.06 10.83 3.54
C ILE A 203 4.20 10.82 2.27
N LYS A 204 3.78 11.98 1.74
CA LYS A 204 3.08 12.09 0.45
C LYS A 204 3.90 11.46 -0.68
N PHE A 205 5.21 11.76 -0.77
CA PHE A 205 6.10 11.17 -1.78
C PHE A 205 6.23 9.65 -1.59
N LEU A 206 6.47 9.17 -0.37
CA LEU A 206 6.52 7.73 -0.06
C LEU A 206 5.25 7.01 -0.52
N LEU A 207 4.10 7.60 -0.27
CA LEU A 207 2.81 7.03 -0.66
C LEU A 207 2.46 7.25 -2.14
N GLY A 208 3.10 8.17 -2.85
CA GLY A 208 2.74 8.57 -4.21
C GLY A 208 1.33 9.16 -4.26
N HIS A 209 0.97 9.98 -3.29
CA HIS A 209 -0.30 10.73 -3.29
C HIS A 209 -0.16 12.01 -4.11
N SER A 210 -1.27 12.44 -4.73
CA SER A 210 -1.31 13.64 -5.58
C SER A 210 -1.27 14.94 -4.79
N SER A 211 -1.80 14.92 -3.57
CA SER A 211 -1.90 16.11 -2.75
C SER A 211 -1.63 15.78 -1.29
N ILE A 212 -1.21 16.79 -0.55
CA ILE A 212 -1.04 16.71 0.92
C ILE A 212 -2.38 16.40 1.58
N GLN A 213 -3.48 17.00 1.14
CA GLN A 213 -4.83 16.75 1.67
C GLN A 213 -5.23 15.27 1.57
N THR A 214 -4.78 14.57 0.51
CA THR A 214 -4.99 13.12 0.41
C THR A 214 -4.21 12.37 1.50
N THR A 215 -2.99 12.81 1.81
CA THR A 215 -2.15 12.21 2.85
C THR A 215 -2.71 12.51 4.24
N GLU A 216 -3.12 13.74 4.52
CA GLU A 216 -3.78 14.15 5.76
C GLU A 216 -5.05 13.35 6.02
N ARG A 217 -5.94 13.26 5.03
CA ARG A 217 -7.15 12.43 5.11
C ARG A 217 -6.84 10.95 5.33
N TYR A 218 -5.76 10.46 4.72
CA TYR A 218 -5.31 9.07 4.84
C TYR A 218 -4.76 8.76 6.24
N LEU A 219 -4.04 9.70 6.84
CA LEU A 219 -3.50 9.60 8.20
C LEU A 219 -4.58 9.82 9.26
N GLY A 220 -5.60 10.60 8.95
CA GLY A 220 -6.55 11.15 9.91
C GLY A 220 -5.96 12.35 10.66
N SER A 221 -6.81 13.31 11.01
CA SER A 221 -6.42 14.47 11.83
C SER A 221 -6.50 14.04 13.29
N GLU A 222 -5.37 13.78 13.92
CA GLU A 222 -5.26 13.63 15.37
C GLU A 222 -4.40 14.79 15.86
N GLN A 223 -4.92 15.59 16.81
CA GLN A 223 -4.12 16.57 17.52
C GLN A 223 -3.27 15.84 18.56
N GLU A 224 -1.96 15.93 18.45
CA GLU A 224 -1.05 15.44 19.48
C GLU A 224 -0.97 16.50 20.58
N ILE A 225 -1.57 16.21 21.75
CA ILE A 225 -1.61 17.15 22.88
C ILE A 225 -0.43 16.88 23.82
N VAL A 226 0.07 15.64 23.87
CA VAL A 226 1.14 15.24 24.79
C VAL A 226 2.50 15.78 24.35
N ILE A 227 2.72 15.89 23.03
CA ILE A 227 3.91 16.54 22.43
C ILE A 227 3.37 17.60 21.48
N ALA A 228 3.08 18.77 22.02
CA ALA A 228 2.50 19.85 21.25
C ALA A 228 3.56 20.52 20.37
N VAL A 229 3.19 20.89 19.14
CA VAL A 229 4.11 21.53 18.18
C VAL A 229 4.69 22.86 18.67
N ASN A 230 3.99 23.51 19.60
CA ASN A 230 4.40 24.76 20.23
C ASN A 230 5.35 24.57 21.44
N ASP A 231 5.64 23.33 21.84
CA ASP A 231 6.64 23.08 22.90
C ASP A 231 8.06 23.44 22.44
N ASN A 232 8.31 23.47 21.14
CA ASN A 232 9.62 23.71 20.53
C ASN A 232 9.70 25.08 19.82
N LEU A 233 9.20 26.14 20.42
CA LEU A 233 9.29 27.50 19.85
C LEU A 233 10.69 28.12 19.93
N GLY A 234 11.64 27.50 20.63
CA GLY A 234 13.00 28.03 20.80
C GLY A 234 13.08 29.28 21.72
N LEU A 235 12.05 29.49 22.57
CA LEU A 235 11.96 30.58 23.54
C LEU A 235 12.50 30.16 24.89
#